data_330744cf5f8fe257016bce59da7498aa
#
_entry.id   330744cf5f8fe257016bce59da7498aa
#
_cell.length_a   1.000
_cell.length_b   1.000
_cell.length_c   1.000
_cell.angle_alpha   90.00
_cell.angle_beta   90.00
_cell.angle_gamma   90.00
#
_symmetry.space_group_name_H-M   'P 1'
#
loop_
_entity.id
_entity.type
_entity.pdbx_description
1 polymer ?
#
loop_
_entity_poly.entity_id
_entity_poly.type
_entity_poly.pdbx_seq_one_letter_code
_entity_poly.pdbx_strand_id
1 'polypeptide(L)'
;MSALEAMQSHVQDCIGKLPVIVLGSGASAAHGIPGMGPLGECLAESTLPIGCRADPHLVGWKEFLAKVQQMDLESALTGVNVTPPVLDHIVHTTWNFLNAADFRVFECVLRDRRSLPLSQLFQHLLRSTAIELQVVTPNYDRLAEYAAEAAGYCAYTGFTFGMFGARAVDVPRIHTGRRPARTVNVWKVHGSLGWFSGLDGSIVALPPLGAVPDGFTPVIVTPGTEKYRRTHEEPFRSAMHSADDAVARASAFLCIGYGFNDDHLQPLMMERCTRPEVPLVLITKEISLTAHRFLKSGRCSRYIALEASHEGTRMYSHEVPDGVDLVGESYWRLDRFLSLFS
;
A
#
# COMPACT_ATOMS: atom_id res chain seq x y z
N MET A 1 23.16 -9.68 24.85
CA MET A 1 22.93 -9.36 23.43
C MET A 1 22.65 -7.87 23.36
N SER A 2 23.35 -7.12 22.52
CA SER A 2 23.08 -5.68 22.35
C SER A 2 21.71 -5.49 21.67
N ALA A 3 21.13 -4.29 21.78
CA ALA A 3 19.87 -3.96 21.10
C ALA A 3 19.96 -4.17 19.57
N LEU A 4 21.10 -3.83 19.00
CA LEU A 4 21.37 -4.02 17.57
C LEU A 4 21.43 -5.51 17.19
N GLU A 5 22.10 -6.34 17.97
CA GLU A 5 22.15 -7.80 17.73
C GLU A 5 20.77 -8.44 17.85
N ALA A 6 19.97 -8.03 18.85
CA ALA A 6 18.59 -8.49 19.00
C ALA A 6 17.72 -8.12 17.80
N MET A 7 17.85 -6.88 17.35
CA MET A 7 17.15 -6.39 16.14
C MET A 7 17.56 -7.19 14.90
N GLN A 8 18.86 -7.35 14.65
CA GLN A 8 19.37 -8.10 13.50
C GLN A 8 18.88 -9.55 13.50
N SER A 9 18.94 -10.23 14.64
CA SER A 9 18.45 -11.62 14.78
C SER A 9 16.95 -11.71 14.47
N HIS A 10 16.14 -10.79 14.96
CA HIS A 10 14.70 -10.77 14.72
C HIS A 10 14.36 -10.47 13.25
N VAL A 11 15.07 -9.49 12.65
CA VAL A 11 14.91 -9.16 11.23
C VAL A 11 15.29 -10.35 10.34
N GLN A 12 16.40 -11.01 10.62
CA GLN A 12 16.83 -12.20 9.88
C GLN A 12 15.82 -13.35 9.98
N ASP A 13 15.25 -13.60 11.17
CA ASP A 13 14.19 -14.62 11.33
C ASP A 13 12.93 -14.23 10.52
N CYS A 14 12.53 -12.97 10.56
CA CYS A 14 11.40 -12.47 9.77
C CYS A 14 11.64 -12.65 8.26
N ILE A 15 12.77 -12.18 7.74
CA ILE A 15 13.13 -12.25 6.33
C ILE A 15 13.29 -13.70 5.87
N GLY A 16 13.88 -14.56 6.71
CA GLY A 16 14.06 -16.00 6.43
C GLY A 16 12.75 -16.77 6.27
N LYS A 17 11.66 -16.27 6.82
CA LYS A 17 10.31 -16.86 6.72
C LYS A 17 9.51 -16.39 5.50
N LEU A 18 10.12 -15.63 4.61
CA LEU A 18 9.45 -15.03 3.44
C LEU A 18 8.16 -14.27 3.84
N PRO A 19 8.30 -13.09 4.46
CA PRO A 19 7.18 -12.39 5.06
C PRO A 19 6.15 -11.92 4.02
N VAL A 20 4.89 -11.82 4.43
CA VAL A 20 3.94 -10.98 3.73
C VAL A 20 4.36 -9.52 3.92
N ILE A 21 4.53 -8.81 2.82
CA ILE A 21 4.90 -7.39 2.84
C ILE A 21 3.62 -6.55 2.87
N VAL A 22 3.52 -5.65 3.84
CA VAL A 22 2.41 -4.71 3.93
C VAL A 22 2.93 -3.30 3.65
N LEU A 23 2.50 -2.70 2.55
CA LEU A 23 2.90 -1.35 2.17
C LEU A 23 1.81 -0.35 2.54
N GLY A 24 2.15 0.60 3.39
CA GLY A 24 1.30 1.76 3.67
C GLY A 24 1.75 3.01 2.89
N SER A 25 1.04 4.12 3.09
CA SER A 25 1.32 5.39 2.43
C SER A 25 2.73 5.94 2.70
N GLY A 26 3.34 5.60 3.84
CA GLY A 26 4.71 5.98 4.17
C GLY A 26 5.75 5.37 3.22
N ALA A 27 5.50 4.18 2.66
CA ALA A 27 6.38 3.57 1.66
C ALA A 27 6.39 4.41 0.37
N SER A 28 5.24 4.91 -0.05
CA SER A 28 5.05 5.71 -1.26
C SER A 28 5.54 7.16 -1.06
N ALA A 29 5.34 7.71 0.15
CA ALA A 29 5.80 9.05 0.51
C ALA A 29 7.33 9.20 0.39
N ALA A 30 8.09 8.13 0.65
CA ALA A 30 9.55 8.11 0.47
C ALA A 30 9.99 8.36 -0.99
N HIS A 31 9.08 8.17 -1.95
CA HIS A 31 9.28 8.37 -3.38
C HIS A 31 8.52 9.59 -3.93
N GLY A 32 8.01 10.46 -3.04
CA GLY A 32 7.32 11.70 -3.41
C GLY A 32 5.87 11.50 -3.87
N ILE A 33 5.28 10.34 -3.60
CA ILE A 33 3.84 10.13 -3.82
C ILE A 33 3.10 10.69 -2.59
N PRO A 34 2.17 11.65 -2.77
CA PRO A 34 1.52 12.32 -1.65
C PRO A 34 0.54 11.40 -0.92
N GLY A 35 0.40 11.63 0.40
CA GLY A 35 -0.58 10.95 1.25
C GLY A 35 -1.93 11.68 1.31
N MET A 36 -2.76 11.29 2.29
CA MET A 36 -4.14 11.77 2.44
C MET A 36 -4.25 13.27 2.75
N GLY A 37 -3.30 13.87 3.48
CA GLY A 37 -3.32 15.31 3.78
C GLY A 37 -3.25 16.16 2.51
N PRO A 38 -2.16 16.09 1.72
CA PRO A 38 -2.06 16.81 0.45
C PRO A 38 -3.17 16.45 -0.55
N LEU A 39 -3.70 15.23 -0.54
CA LEU A 39 -4.86 14.88 -1.36
C LEU A 39 -6.12 15.63 -0.91
N GLY A 40 -6.35 15.74 0.40
CA GLY A 40 -7.48 16.53 0.95
C GLY A 40 -7.41 18.00 0.55
N GLU A 41 -6.22 18.59 0.62
CA GLU A 41 -5.96 19.97 0.15
C GLU A 41 -6.27 20.12 -1.36
N CYS A 42 -5.77 19.21 -2.19
CA CYS A 42 -6.02 19.20 -3.63
C CYS A 42 -7.52 19.09 -3.96
N LEU A 43 -8.24 18.23 -3.26
CA LEU A 43 -9.69 18.09 -3.42
C LEU A 43 -10.42 19.36 -2.99
N ALA A 44 -10.03 19.99 -1.87
CA ALA A 44 -10.62 21.24 -1.38
C ALA A 44 -10.43 22.40 -2.35
N GLU A 45 -9.31 22.46 -3.05
CA GLU A 45 -9.01 23.48 -4.06
C GLU A 45 -9.64 23.17 -5.42
N SER A 46 -10.13 21.95 -5.64
CA SER A 46 -10.69 21.54 -6.92
C SER A 46 -12.05 22.20 -7.18
N THR A 47 -12.35 22.41 -8.46
CA THR A 47 -13.60 23.03 -8.88
C THR A 47 -14.53 21.99 -9.50
N LEU A 48 -15.75 21.89 -8.98
CA LEU A 48 -16.78 21.01 -9.56
C LEU A 48 -17.01 21.32 -11.06
N PRO A 49 -17.25 20.29 -11.87
CA PRO A 49 -17.72 20.45 -13.25
C PRO A 49 -18.97 21.32 -13.32
N ILE A 50 -19.17 22.02 -14.43
CA ILE A 50 -20.29 22.98 -14.61
C ILE A 50 -21.64 22.32 -14.30
N GLY A 51 -21.86 21.07 -14.75
CA GLY A 51 -23.09 20.32 -14.50
C GLY A 51 -23.34 19.94 -13.03
N CYS A 52 -22.33 20.09 -12.15
CA CYS A 52 -22.43 19.75 -10.73
C CYS A 52 -22.48 20.99 -9.82
N ARG A 53 -22.60 22.21 -10.39
CA ARG A 53 -22.58 23.47 -9.62
C ARG A 53 -23.95 23.96 -9.14
N ALA A 54 -24.95 23.09 -9.19
CA ALA A 54 -26.31 23.36 -8.69
C ALA A 54 -26.77 22.23 -7.78
N ASP A 55 -27.79 22.47 -6.98
CA ASP A 55 -28.42 21.45 -6.14
C ASP A 55 -29.02 20.32 -7.02
N PRO A 56 -28.98 19.06 -6.58
CA PRO A 56 -28.54 18.60 -5.25
C PRO A 56 -27.03 18.36 -5.11
N HIS A 57 -26.23 18.51 -6.17
CA HIS A 57 -24.80 18.17 -6.19
C HIS A 57 -23.97 19.06 -5.25
N LEU A 58 -24.33 20.34 -5.19
CA LEU A 58 -23.57 21.35 -4.45
C LEU A 58 -23.68 21.20 -2.93
N VAL A 59 -24.77 20.62 -2.42
CA VAL A 59 -25.01 20.49 -0.98
C VAL A 59 -23.96 19.61 -0.33
N GLY A 60 -23.81 18.35 -0.81
CA GLY A 60 -22.82 17.43 -0.28
C GLY A 60 -21.38 17.92 -0.48
N TRP A 61 -21.09 18.58 -1.60
CA TRP A 61 -19.79 19.17 -1.84
C TRP A 61 -19.42 20.26 -0.84
N LYS A 62 -20.34 21.19 -0.53
CA LYS A 62 -20.12 22.23 0.48
C LYS A 62 -19.92 21.65 1.87
N GLU A 63 -20.67 20.60 2.22
CA GLU A 63 -20.49 19.90 3.48
C GLU A 63 -19.09 19.26 3.58
N PHE A 64 -18.64 18.60 2.52
CA PHE A 64 -17.28 18.04 2.43
C PHE A 64 -16.23 19.13 2.61
N LEU A 65 -16.33 20.25 1.88
CA LEU A 65 -15.38 21.36 1.97
C LEU A 65 -15.29 21.96 3.38
N ALA A 66 -16.40 22.03 4.10
CA ALA A 66 -16.40 22.50 5.49
C ALA A 66 -15.70 21.52 6.44
N LYS A 67 -15.84 20.20 6.22
CA LYS A 67 -15.27 19.16 7.06
C LYS A 67 -13.78 18.97 6.82
N VAL A 68 -13.32 18.97 5.56
CA VAL A 68 -11.91 18.67 5.22
C VAL A 68 -10.93 19.71 5.76
N GLN A 69 -11.41 20.90 6.11
CA GLN A 69 -10.61 21.94 6.78
C GLN A 69 -10.38 21.67 8.27
N GLN A 70 -11.16 20.75 8.88
CA GLN A 70 -11.17 20.54 10.33
C GLN A 70 -10.75 19.13 10.73
N MET A 71 -10.76 18.18 9.81
CA MET A 71 -10.48 16.77 10.06
C MET A 71 -9.76 16.13 8.86
N ASP A 72 -9.28 14.91 9.05
CA ASP A 72 -8.66 14.14 7.96
C ASP A 72 -9.65 13.82 6.83
N LEU A 73 -9.12 13.53 5.65
CA LEU A 73 -9.90 13.30 4.43
C LEU A 73 -10.93 12.16 4.57
N GLU A 74 -10.56 11.07 5.23
CA GLU A 74 -11.45 9.92 5.41
C GLU A 74 -12.64 10.29 6.32
N SER A 75 -12.35 10.94 7.44
CA SER A 75 -13.37 11.45 8.35
C SER A 75 -14.26 12.52 7.68
N ALA A 76 -13.67 13.39 6.86
CA ALA A 76 -14.40 14.45 6.16
C ALA A 76 -15.40 13.90 5.13
N LEU A 77 -15.06 12.83 4.42
CA LEU A 77 -15.95 12.18 3.46
C LEU A 77 -16.94 11.21 4.12
N THR A 78 -16.63 10.73 5.33
CA THR A 78 -17.54 9.84 6.06
C THR A 78 -18.80 10.58 6.48
N GLY A 79 -19.96 10.04 6.12
CA GLY A 79 -21.27 10.64 6.46
C GLY A 79 -21.66 11.84 5.62
N VAL A 80 -20.89 12.20 4.59
CA VAL A 80 -21.33 13.18 3.58
C VAL A 80 -22.02 12.46 2.43
N ASN A 81 -23.23 12.87 2.12
CA ASN A 81 -23.98 12.31 0.99
C ASN A 81 -23.60 13.03 -0.29
N VAL A 82 -22.55 12.55 -0.97
CA VAL A 82 -22.16 13.03 -2.29
C VAL A 82 -22.95 12.32 -3.38
N THR A 83 -23.37 13.06 -4.40
CA THR A 83 -24.07 12.50 -5.55
C THR A 83 -23.08 11.77 -6.49
N PRO A 84 -23.53 10.82 -7.34
CA PRO A 84 -22.64 10.11 -8.25
C PRO A 84 -21.73 10.99 -9.11
N PRO A 85 -22.20 12.11 -9.72
CA PRO A 85 -21.31 12.99 -10.49
C PRO A 85 -20.24 13.70 -9.63
N VAL A 86 -20.53 13.99 -8.36
CA VAL A 86 -19.54 14.55 -7.42
C VAL A 86 -18.53 13.47 -6.99
N LEU A 87 -18.99 12.25 -6.77
CA LEU A 87 -18.11 11.12 -6.50
C LEU A 87 -17.16 10.86 -7.68
N ASP A 88 -17.66 10.92 -8.89
CA ASP A 88 -16.86 10.81 -10.12
C ASP A 88 -15.78 11.91 -10.18
N HIS A 89 -16.14 13.14 -9.85
CA HIS A 89 -15.17 14.24 -9.76
C HIS A 89 -14.08 13.96 -8.72
N ILE A 90 -14.45 13.47 -7.53
CA ILE A 90 -13.49 13.09 -6.47
C ILE A 90 -12.56 11.98 -6.97
N VAL A 91 -13.08 10.93 -7.62
CA VAL A 91 -12.29 9.82 -8.18
C VAL A 91 -11.30 10.33 -9.22
N HIS A 92 -11.74 11.12 -10.19
CA HIS A 92 -10.87 11.65 -11.25
C HIS A 92 -9.82 12.63 -10.70
N THR A 93 -10.18 13.49 -9.77
CA THR A 93 -9.24 14.42 -9.12
C THR A 93 -8.20 13.66 -8.32
N THR A 94 -8.61 12.65 -7.53
CA THR A 94 -7.72 11.76 -6.78
C THR A 94 -6.75 11.05 -7.73
N TRP A 95 -7.27 10.44 -8.79
CA TRP A 95 -6.46 9.74 -9.78
C TRP A 95 -5.43 10.67 -10.42
N ASN A 96 -5.86 11.82 -10.94
CA ASN A 96 -4.97 12.78 -11.60
C ASN A 96 -3.85 13.26 -10.66
N PHE A 97 -4.19 13.60 -9.42
CA PHE A 97 -3.25 14.10 -8.43
C PHE A 97 -2.19 13.05 -8.07
N LEU A 98 -2.61 11.83 -7.76
CA LEU A 98 -1.70 10.76 -7.38
C LEU A 98 -0.93 10.21 -8.58
N ASN A 99 -1.58 10.06 -9.74
CA ASN A 99 -0.95 9.56 -10.95
C ASN A 99 0.19 10.46 -11.44
N ALA A 100 0.07 11.77 -11.29
CA ALA A 100 1.16 12.69 -11.65
C ALA A 100 2.45 12.43 -10.86
N ALA A 101 2.33 12.05 -9.58
CA ALA A 101 3.48 11.68 -8.74
C ALA A 101 3.98 10.26 -9.05
N ASP A 102 3.07 9.31 -9.16
CA ASP A 102 3.34 7.92 -9.51
C ASP A 102 4.05 7.81 -10.88
N PHE A 103 3.63 8.59 -11.86
CA PHE A 103 4.25 8.62 -13.19
C PHE A 103 5.70 9.14 -13.15
N ARG A 104 6.03 10.08 -12.25
CA ARG A 104 7.42 10.49 -12.03
C ARG A 104 8.27 9.36 -11.46
N VAL A 105 7.70 8.53 -10.56
CA VAL A 105 8.38 7.33 -10.05
C VAL A 105 8.64 6.35 -11.19
N PHE A 106 7.64 6.10 -12.04
CA PHE A 106 7.80 5.27 -13.25
C PHE A 106 8.95 5.76 -14.13
N GLU A 107 9.02 7.06 -14.45
CA GLU A 107 10.11 7.64 -15.21
C GLU A 107 11.49 7.47 -14.56
N CYS A 108 11.56 7.58 -13.22
CA CYS A 108 12.79 7.31 -12.48
C CYS A 108 13.24 5.85 -12.65
N VAL A 109 12.31 4.90 -12.53
CA VAL A 109 12.59 3.47 -12.69
C VAL A 109 13.01 3.12 -14.12
N LEU A 110 12.44 3.78 -15.13
CA LEU A 110 12.86 3.61 -16.54
C LEU A 110 14.33 4.01 -16.74
N ARG A 111 14.78 5.08 -16.07
CA ARG A 111 16.16 5.58 -16.15
C ARG A 111 17.12 4.73 -15.30
N ASP A 112 16.69 4.30 -14.14
CA ASP A 112 17.47 3.45 -13.23
C ASP A 112 16.57 2.46 -12.48
N ARG A 113 16.64 1.20 -12.87
CA ARG A 113 15.90 0.10 -12.25
C ARG A 113 16.29 -0.16 -10.78
N ARG A 114 17.42 0.39 -10.32
CA ARG A 114 17.87 0.30 -8.92
C ARG A 114 17.40 1.46 -8.06
N SER A 115 16.67 2.41 -8.63
CA SER A 115 16.17 3.59 -7.89
C SER A 115 15.18 3.24 -6.76
N LEU A 116 14.55 2.06 -6.81
CA LEU A 116 13.64 1.58 -5.79
C LEU A 116 14.31 0.56 -4.86
N PRO A 117 14.54 0.87 -3.57
CA PRO A 117 15.03 -0.11 -2.58
C PRO A 117 14.12 -1.35 -2.47
N LEU A 118 12.82 -1.18 -2.72
CA LEU A 118 11.85 -2.27 -2.72
C LEU A 118 12.18 -3.35 -3.77
N SER A 119 12.77 -2.99 -4.91
CA SER A 119 13.23 -3.96 -5.92
C SER A 119 14.36 -4.84 -5.39
N GLN A 120 15.27 -4.26 -4.61
CA GLN A 120 16.36 -5.00 -3.97
C GLN A 120 15.83 -5.95 -2.89
N LEU A 121 14.84 -5.52 -2.11
CA LEU A 121 14.15 -6.37 -1.16
C LEU A 121 13.52 -7.58 -1.85
N PHE A 122 12.79 -7.37 -2.94
CA PHE A 122 12.17 -8.45 -3.70
C PHE A 122 13.21 -9.41 -4.29
N GLN A 123 14.32 -8.89 -4.82
CA GLN A 123 15.43 -9.71 -5.28
C GLN A 123 16.03 -10.56 -4.16
N HIS A 124 16.19 -10.00 -2.96
CA HIS A 124 16.68 -10.72 -1.81
C HIS A 124 15.74 -11.86 -1.40
N LEU A 125 14.44 -11.58 -1.23
CA LEU A 125 13.42 -12.53 -0.78
C LEU A 125 13.19 -13.66 -1.78
N LEU A 126 13.26 -13.39 -3.08
CA LEU A 126 13.05 -14.38 -4.14
C LEU A 126 14.36 -15.01 -4.65
N ARG A 127 15.47 -14.90 -3.92
CA ARG A 127 16.76 -15.53 -4.30
C ARG A 127 16.72 -17.06 -4.24
N SER A 128 15.95 -17.62 -3.30
CA SER A 128 15.93 -19.05 -3.01
C SER A 128 14.97 -19.83 -3.92
N THR A 129 14.36 -20.87 -3.41
CA THR A 129 13.36 -21.71 -4.10
C THR A 129 11.98 -21.06 -4.17
N ALA A 130 11.76 -19.94 -3.47
CA ALA A 130 10.50 -19.21 -3.51
C ALA A 130 10.23 -18.66 -4.91
N ILE A 131 9.03 -18.89 -5.42
CA ILE A 131 8.58 -18.45 -6.74
C ILE A 131 7.51 -17.37 -6.65
N GLU A 132 6.95 -17.15 -5.47
CA GLU A 132 5.90 -16.19 -5.22
C GLU A 132 6.20 -15.37 -3.96
N LEU A 133 5.85 -14.08 -3.99
CA LEU A 133 5.91 -13.17 -2.86
C LEU A 133 4.54 -12.48 -2.74
N GLN A 134 4.06 -12.31 -1.52
CA GLN A 134 2.79 -11.67 -1.25
C GLN A 134 3.02 -10.23 -0.77
N VAL A 135 2.39 -9.28 -1.44
CA VAL A 135 2.36 -7.86 -1.07
C VAL A 135 0.91 -7.45 -0.90
N VAL A 136 0.58 -6.85 0.22
CA VAL A 136 -0.76 -6.31 0.51
C VAL A 136 -0.64 -4.80 0.69
N THR A 137 -1.50 -4.04 0.03
CA THR A 137 -1.44 -2.58 0.12
C THR A 137 -2.82 -1.93 -0.05
N PRO A 138 -3.18 -0.94 0.79
CA PRO A 138 -4.30 -0.05 0.56
C PRO A 138 -3.98 1.09 -0.43
N ASN A 139 -2.70 1.25 -0.82
CA ASN A 139 -2.27 2.33 -1.70
C ASN A 139 -2.75 2.11 -3.14
N TYR A 140 -3.11 3.20 -3.81
CA TYR A 140 -3.52 3.16 -5.22
C TYR A 140 -2.34 3.13 -6.20
N ASP A 141 -1.16 3.65 -5.76
CA ASP A 141 0.03 3.76 -6.60
C ASP A 141 0.58 2.40 -7.06
N ARG A 142 1.51 2.44 -8.02
CA ARG A 142 2.10 1.25 -8.66
C ARG A 142 3.52 0.95 -8.19
N LEU A 143 3.90 1.44 -7.01
CA LEU A 143 5.26 1.29 -6.48
C LEU A 143 5.70 -0.18 -6.38
N ALA A 144 4.81 -1.07 -5.90
CA ALA A 144 5.09 -2.50 -5.78
C ALA A 144 5.26 -3.17 -7.15
N GLU A 145 4.41 -2.81 -8.10
CA GLU A 145 4.46 -3.30 -9.48
C GLU A 145 5.77 -2.86 -10.15
N TYR A 146 6.13 -1.59 -10.05
CA TYR A 146 7.40 -1.08 -10.58
C TYR A 146 8.61 -1.77 -9.95
N ALA A 147 8.59 -1.99 -8.64
CA ALA A 147 9.66 -2.67 -7.93
C ALA A 147 9.81 -4.13 -8.36
N ALA A 148 8.69 -4.84 -8.57
CA ALA A 148 8.69 -6.22 -9.04
C ALA A 148 9.30 -6.33 -10.45
N GLU A 149 8.84 -5.49 -11.38
CA GLU A 149 9.34 -5.49 -12.76
C GLU A 149 10.79 -5.00 -12.86
N ALA A 150 11.18 -4.00 -12.05
CA ALA A 150 12.57 -3.56 -11.96
C ALA A 150 13.49 -4.67 -11.42
N ALA A 151 12.98 -5.54 -10.54
CA ALA A 151 13.68 -6.72 -10.04
C ALA A 151 13.76 -7.86 -11.06
N GLY A 152 13.04 -7.77 -12.19
CA GLY A 152 12.96 -8.80 -13.23
C GLY A 152 11.91 -9.88 -12.96
N TYR A 153 10.90 -9.58 -12.17
CA TYR A 153 9.80 -10.47 -11.78
C TYR A 153 8.48 -10.03 -12.40
N CYS A 154 7.51 -10.95 -12.46
CA CYS A 154 6.15 -10.61 -12.87
C CYS A 154 5.41 -9.93 -11.70
N ALA A 155 4.71 -8.83 -11.96
CA ALA A 155 3.76 -8.23 -11.01
C ALA A 155 2.34 -8.71 -11.36
N TYR A 156 1.65 -9.35 -10.41
CA TYR A 156 0.28 -9.81 -10.58
C TYR A 156 -0.65 -9.07 -9.62
N THR A 157 -1.70 -8.45 -10.16
CA THR A 157 -2.65 -7.62 -9.41
C THR A 157 -4.11 -8.10 -9.53
N GLY A 158 -4.34 -9.35 -9.94
CA GLY A 158 -5.67 -9.89 -10.23
C GLY A 158 -6.08 -9.75 -11.70
N PHE A 159 -5.13 -9.45 -12.58
CA PHE A 159 -5.34 -9.30 -14.02
C PHE A 159 -4.30 -10.09 -14.80
N THR A 160 -4.66 -10.50 -16.03
CA THR A 160 -3.72 -11.16 -16.95
C THR A 160 -2.57 -10.21 -17.28
N PHE A 161 -1.40 -10.78 -17.58
CA PHE A 161 -0.25 -10.01 -18.06
C PHE A 161 -0.49 -9.51 -19.48
N GLY A 162 -0.08 -8.30 -19.76
CA GLY A 162 -0.16 -7.69 -21.09
C GLY A 162 -0.61 -6.23 -21.03
N MET A 163 -0.73 -5.62 -22.21
CA MET A 163 -1.12 -4.20 -22.32
C MET A 163 -2.58 -3.94 -21.95
N PHE A 164 -3.43 -4.96 -22.07
CA PHE A 164 -4.85 -4.93 -21.72
C PHE A 164 -5.12 -6.13 -20.79
N GLY A 165 -4.84 -5.95 -19.51
CA GLY A 165 -5.07 -6.99 -18.53
C GLY A 165 -6.56 -7.21 -18.33
N ALA A 166 -7.05 -8.42 -18.63
CA ALA A 166 -8.41 -8.86 -18.26
C ALA A 166 -8.39 -9.45 -16.84
N ARG A 167 -9.53 -9.41 -16.17
CA ARG A 167 -9.69 -10.06 -14.85
C ARG A 167 -9.27 -11.52 -14.90
N ALA A 168 -8.42 -11.92 -13.98
CA ALA A 168 -8.01 -13.31 -13.80
C ALA A 168 -8.03 -13.63 -12.30
N VAL A 169 -8.91 -14.54 -11.90
CA VAL A 169 -9.07 -14.96 -10.49
C VAL A 169 -7.88 -15.79 -10.05
N ASP A 170 -7.41 -16.67 -10.93
CA ASP A 170 -6.23 -17.49 -10.68
C ASP A 170 -4.97 -16.77 -11.20
N VAL A 171 -3.90 -16.82 -10.40
CA VAL A 171 -2.58 -16.27 -10.80
C VAL A 171 -2.09 -16.98 -12.05
N PRO A 172 -1.93 -16.26 -13.19
CA PRO A 172 -1.42 -16.87 -14.41
C PRO A 172 0.01 -17.38 -14.21
N ARG A 173 0.28 -18.63 -14.52
CA ARG A 173 1.63 -19.21 -14.42
C ARG A 173 2.39 -18.96 -15.71
N ILE A 174 3.32 -18.02 -15.66
CA ILE A 174 4.30 -17.79 -16.72
C ILE A 174 5.51 -18.72 -16.49
N HIS A 175 6.05 -19.27 -17.58
CA HIS A 175 7.28 -20.07 -17.54
C HIS A 175 8.36 -19.40 -18.38
N THR A 176 9.57 -19.36 -17.86
CA THR A 176 10.79 -19.04 -18.59
C THR A 176 11.52 -20.35 -18.84
N GLY A 177 11.34 -20.90 -20.04
CA GLY A 177 11.73 -22.27 -20.34
C GLY A 177 10.93 -23.28 -19.50
N ARG A 178 11.64 -24.12 -18.71
CA ARG A 178 11.02 -25.14 -17.83
C ARG A 178 10.75 -24.64 -16.40
N ARG A 179 11.12 -23.42 -16.06
CA ARG A 179 10.98 -22.87 -14.70
C ARG A 179 9.83 -21.90 -14.65
N PRO A 180 9.00 -21.93 -13.59
CA PRO A 180 8.00 -20.89 -13.39
C PRO A 180 8.70 -19.54 -13.19
N ALA A 181 8.17 -18.50 -13.79
CA ALA A 181 8.61 -17.13 -13.55
C ALA A 181 8.27 -16.74 -12.11
N ARG A 182 9.21 -16.05 -11.46
CA ARG A 182 8.96 -15.49 -10.13
C ARG A 182 7.92 -14.38 -10.22
N THR A 183 6.96 -14.41 -9.31
CA THR A 183 5.83 -13.51 -9.32
C THR A 183 5.70 -12.81 -7.97
N VAL A 184 5.49 -11.50 -8.00
CA VAL A 184 5.06 -10.71 -6.85
C VAL A 184 3.56 -10.49 -6.99
N ASN A 185 2.78 -11.11 -6.11
CA ASN A 185 1.34 -10.94 -6.03
C ASN A 185 1.05 -9.67 -5.22
N VAL A 186 0.46 -8.66 -5.84
CA VAL A 186 0.17 -7.36 -5.24
C VAL A 186 -1.33 -7.21 -5.05
N TRP A 187 -1.80 -7.36 -3.83
CA TRP A 187 -3.20 -7.28 -3.47
C TRP A 187 -3.58 -5.84 -3.10
N LYS A 188 -4.19 -5.15 -4.05
CA LYS A 188 -4.58 -3.73 -3.97
C LYS A 188 -6.03 -3.63 -3.49
N VAL A 189 -6.19 -3.59 -2.16
CA VAL A 189 -7.53 -3.71 -1.55
C VAL A 189 -8.44 -2.51 -1.78
N HIS A 190 -7.88 -1.36 -2.14
CA HIS A 190 -8.64 -0.14 -2.46
C HIS A 190 -8.57 0.26 -3.94
N GLY A 191 -8.11 -0.63 -4.81
CA GLY A 191 -7.96 -0.35 -6.23
C GLY A 191 -6.59 0.15 -6.63
N SER A 192 -6.46 0.54 -7.89
CA SER A 192 -5.18 0.89 -8.50
C SER A 192 -5.32 2.03 -9.48
N LEU A 193 -4.28 2.87 -9.58
CA LEU A 193 -4.13 3.86 -10.66
C LEU A 193 -4.08 3.19 -12.05
N GLY A 194 -3.82 1.89 -12.12
CA GLY A 194 -3.82 1.12 -13.36
C GLY A 194 -5.15 0.44 -13.69
N TRP A 195 -6.19 0.54 -12.85
CA TRP A 195 -7.46 -0.13 -13.09
C TRP A 195 -8.52 0.82 -13.61
N PHE A 196 -9.23 0.41 -14.66
CA PHE A 196 -10.23 1.23 -15.32
C PHE A 196 -11.49 0.44 -15.65
N SER A 197 -12.66 1.09 -15.54
CA SER A 197 -13.93 0.58 -16.03
C SER A 197 -14.25 1.24 -17.36
N GLY A 198 -14.51 0.45 -18.38
CA GLY A 198 -15.00 0.92 -19.67
C GLY A 198 -16.50 1.24 -19.66
N LEU A 199 -17.00 1.83 -20.76
CA LEU A 199 -18.42 2.16 -20.95
C LEU A 199 -19.34 0.94 -20.95
N ASP A 200 -18.82 -0.23 -21.29
CA ASP A 200 -19.52 -1.52 -21.26
C ASP A 200 -19.52 -2.18 -19.87
N GLY A 201 -18.93 -1.51 -18.88
CA GLY A 201 -18.76 -2.03 -17.51
C GLY A 201 -17.63 -3.05 -17.36
N SER A 202 -16.88 -3.36 -18.43
CA SER A 202 -15.70 -4.20 -18.33
C SER A 202 -14.61 -3.52 -17.50
N ILE A 203 -13.90 -4.30 -16.68
CA ILE A 203 -12.78 -3.79 -15.88
C ILE A 203 -11.47 -4.31 -16.46
N VAL A 204 -10.56 -3.40 -16.77
CA VAL A 204 -9.25 -3.69 -17.36
C VAL A 204 -8.12 -3.09 -16.53
N ALA A 205 -6.95 -3.74 -16.57
CA ALA A 205 -5.71 -3.15 -16.12
C ALA A 205 -4.94 -2.60 -17.33
N LEU A 206 -4.52 -1.36 -17.24
CA LEU A 206 -3.74 -0.66 -18.29
C LEU A 206 -2.35 -0.31 -17.77
N PRO A 207 -1.36 -0.17 -18.66
CA PRO A 207 -0.03 0.32 -18.31
C PRO A 207 -0.08 1.74 -17.74
N PRO A 208 1.03 2.27 -17.19
CA PRO A 208 1.08 3.67 -16.76
C PRO A 208 0.72 4.63 -17.91
N LEU A 209 -0.30 5.45 -17.65
CA LEU A 209 -0.81 6.44 -18.62
C LEU A 209 -0.70 7.84 -18.00
N GLY A 210 -0.49 8.85 -18.85
CA GLY A 210 -0.42 10.25 -18.41
C GLY A 210 -1.78 10.88 -18.09
N ALA A 211 -2.87 10.30 -18.62
CA ALA A 211 -4.25 10.75 -18.39
C ALA A 211 -5.22 9.57 -18.43
N VAL A 212 -6.40 9.74 -17.84
CA VAL A 212 -7.50 8.78 -17.97
C VAL A 212 -7.93 8.73 -19.45
N PRO A 213 -8.00 7.53 -20.08
CA PRO A 213 -8.48 7.41 -21.44
C PRO A 213 -9.94 7.83 -21.59
N ASP A 214 -10.31 8.39 -22.75
CA ASP A 214 -11.69 8.74 -23.04
C ASP A 214 -12.61 7.52 -22.93
N GLY A 215 -13.75 7.69 -22.27
CA GLY A 215 -14.72 6.62 -22.06
C GLY A 215 -14.35 5.63 -20.94
N PHE A 216 -13.30 5.90 -20.17
CA PHE A 216 -12.93 5.10 -19.02
C PHE A 216 -13.07 5.89 -17.71
N THR A 217 -13.36 5.15 -16.62
CA THR A 217 -13.39 5.68 -15.25
C THR A 217 -12.37 4.92 -14.40
N PRO A 218 -11.54 5.62 -13.59
CA PRO A 218 -10.60 4.96 -12.67
C PRO A 218 -11.32 4.09 -11.65
N VAL A 219 -10.76 2.91 -11.36
CA VAL A 219 -11.31 1.95 -10.40
C VAL A 219 -10.51 2.03 -9.10
N ILE A 220 -10.87 3.01 -8.28
CA ILE A 220 -10.34 3.24 -6.94
C ILE A 220 -11.49 3.44 -5.95
N VAL A 221 -11.29 3.02 -4.70
CA VAL A 221 -12.23 3.26 -3.60
C VAL A 221 -11.84 4.58 -2.94
N THR A 222 -12.71 5.59 -3.02
CA THR A 222 -12.48 6.85 -2.30
C THR A 222 -12.52 6.63 -0.79
N PRO A 223 -11.76 7.41 -0.01
CA PRO A 223 -11.94 7.42 1.44
C PRO A 223 -13.39 7.70 1.83
N GLY A 224 -13.85 7.16 2.97
CA GLY A 224 -15.19 7.42 3.50
C GLY A 224 -16.20 6.27 3.32
N THR A 225 -17.51 6.56 3.43
CA THR A 225 -18.61 5.57 3.51
C THR A 225 -18.77 4.69 2.27
N GLU A 226 -18.39 5.12 1.09
CA GLU A 226 -18.41 4.32 -0.14
C GLU A 226 -17.41 3.15 -0.08
N LYS A 227 -16.41 3.23 0.81
CA LYS A 227 -15.45 2.15 1.07
C LYS A 227 -16.14 0.81 1.37
N TYR A 228 -17.15 0.83 2.23
CA TYR A 228 -17.91 -0.37 2.61
C TYR A 228 -18.70 -0.97 1.46
N ARG A 229 -19.31 -0.14 0.63
CA ARG A 229 -20.17 -0.57 -0.45
C ARG A 229 -19.37 -1.16 -1.62
N ARG A 230 -18.27 -0.50 -2.01
CA ARG A 230 -17.44 -0.95 -3.15
C ARG A 230 -16.59 -2.17 -2.85
N THR A 231 -16.22 -2.43 -1.59
CA THR A 231 -15.42 -3.63 -1.23
C THR A 231 -16.17 -4.95 -1.50
N HIS A 232 -17.48 -4.91 -1.68
CA HIS A 232 -18.28 -6.09 -2.08
C HIS A 232 -18.40 -6.28 -3.60
N GLU A 233 -17.88 -5.33 -4.39
CA GLU A 233 -17.90 -5.38 -5.86
C GLU A 233 -16.53 -5.83 -6.41
N GLU A 234 -16.53 -6.41 -7.62
CA GLU A 234 -15.28 -6.71 -8.31
C GLU A 234 -14.65 -5.42 -8.87
N PRO A 235 -13.32 -5.27 -8.85
CA PRO A 235 -12.29 -6.24 -8.48
C PRO A 235 -11.91 -6.25 -6.99
N PHE A 236 -12.49 -5.37 -6.18
CA PHE A 236 -12.10 -5.16 -4.78
C PHE A 236 -12.35 -6.41 -3.92
N ARG A 237 -13.49 -7.07 -4.12
CA ARG A 237 -13.84 -8.29 -3.38
C ARG A 237 -12.80 -9.40 -3.56
N SER A 238 -12.38 -9.66 -4.80
CA SER A 238 -11.34 -10.66 -5.08
C SER A 238 -9.97 -10.24 -4.53
N ALA A 239 -9.61 -8.95 -4.65
CA ALA A 239 -8.36 -8.44 -4.12
C ALA A 239 -8.32 -8.55 -2.58
N MET A 240 -9.43 -8.23 -1.91
CA MET A 240 -9.56 -8.36 -0.46
C MET A 240 -9.47 -9.81 -0.02
N HIS A 241 -10.21 -10.72 -0.67
CA HIS A 241 -10.16 -12.15 -0.36
C HIS A 241 -8.74 -12.71 -0.49
N SER A 242 -8.02 -12.32 -1.54
CA SER A 242 -6.63 -12.76 -1.74
C SER A 242 -5.67 -12.15 -0.73
N ALA A 243 -5.90 -10.89 -0.30
CA ALA A 243 -5.16 -10.25 0.78
C ALA A 243 -5.40 -10.97 2.11
N ASP A 244 -6.65 -11.29 2.44
CA ASP A 244 -7.03 -12.03 3.65
C ASP A 244 -6.38 -13.41 3.68
N ASP A 245 -6.40 -14.13 2.55
CA ASP A 245 -5.72 -15.42 2.39
C ASP A 245 -4.20 -15.31 2.61
N ALA A 246 -3.57 -14.30 2.05
CA ALA A 246 -2.14 -14.06 2.23
C ALA A 246 -1.83 -13.77 3.72
N VAL A 247 -2.60 -12.91 4.38
CA VAL A 247 -2.45 -12.57 5.79
C VAL A 247 -2.71 -13.79 6.70
N ALA A 248 -3.76 -14.56 6.44
CA ALA A 248 -4.10 -15.75 7.24
C ALA A 248 -3.00 -16.82 7.20
N ARG A 249 -2.29 -16.95 6.07
CA ARG A 249 -1.20 -17.92 5.88
C ARG A 249 0.18 -17.36 6.19
N ALA A 250 0.28 -16.09 6.55
CA ALA A 250 1.56 -15.43 6.79
C ALA A 250 2.39 -16.15 7.87
N SER A 251 3.65 -16.40 7.58
CA SER A 251 4.64 -16.91 8.54
C SER A 251 5.43 -15.77 9.21
N ALA A 252 5.37 -14.58 8.64
CA ALA A 252 5.96 -13.35 9.15
C ALA A 252 5.34 -12.14 8.45
N PHE A 253 5.51 -10.94 9.03
CA PHE A 253 5.10 -9.68 8.41
C PHE A 253 6.25 -8.69 8.34
N LEU A 254 6.41 -8.04 7.18
CA LEU A 254 7.25 -6.85 7.01
C LEU A 254 6.36 -5.68 6.59
N CYS A 255 6.09 -4.77 7.52
CA CYS A 255 5.29 -3.58 7.29
C CYS A 255 6.20 -2.39 6.97
N ILE A 256 5.98 -1.72 5.85
CA ILE A 256 6.77 -0.58 5.39
C ILE A 256 5.86 0.64 5.27
N GLY A 257 6.08 1.64 6.13
CA GLY A 257 5.27 2.86 6.14
C GLY A 257 3.78 2.62 6.39
N TYR A 258 3.42 1.56 7.11
CA TYR A 258 2.03 1.18 7.38
C TYR A 258 1.60 1.63 8.77
N GLY A 259 0.51 2.41 8.82
CA GLY A 259 0.02 3.06 10.03
C GLY A 259 -0.96 2.24 10.87
N PHE A 260 -1.37 1.05 10.45
CA PHE A 260 -2.40 0.24 11.12
C PHE A 260 -3.76 0.96 11.28
N ASN A 261 -4.12 1.80 10.32
CA ASN A 261 -5.39 2.56 10.34
C ASN A 261 -6.42 1.97 9.35
N ASP A 262 -6.14 0.84 8.69
CA ASP A 262 -7.07 0.21 7.77
C ASP A 262 -7.93 -0.84 8.48
N ASP A 263 -9.23 -0.55 8.61
CA ASP A 263 -10.18 -1.37 9.35
C ASP A 263 -10.44 -2.75 8.74
N HIS A 264 -10.08 -2.96 7.46
CA HIS A 264 -10.25 -4.25 6.79
C HIS A 264 -9.05 -5.17 6.98
N LEU A 265 -7.82 -4.64 6.81
CA LEU A 265 -6.60 -5.44 6.90
C LEU A 265 -6.13 -5.66 8.33
N GLN A 266 -6.32 -4.66 9.18
CA GLN A 266 -5.79 -4.63 10.54
C GLN A 266 -6.26 -5.79 11.41
N PRO A 267 -7.57 -6.14 11.50
CA PRO A 267 -8.05 -7.15 12.46
C PRO A 267 -7.41 -8.52 12.24
N LEU A 268 -7.37 -9.01 11.01
CA LEU A 268 -6.83 -10.33 10.67
C LEU A 268 -5.31 -10.38 10.88
N MET A 269 -4.60 -9.31 10.51
CA MET A 269 -3.16 -9.21 10.74
C MET A 269 -2.84 -9.16 12.23
N MET A 270 -3.59 -8.40 13.02
CA MET A 270 -3.43 -8.34 14.48
C MET A 270 -3.69 -9.68 15.12
N GLU A 271 -4.73 -10.42 14.71
CA GLU A 271 -5.00 -11.77 15.15
C GLU A 271 -3.82 -12.71 14.84
N ARG A 272 -3.31 -12.65 13.61
CA ARG A 272 -2.20 -13.49 13.19
C ARG A 272 -0.91 -13.22 14.00
N CYS A 273 -0.64 -11.97 14.36
CA CYS A 273 0.52 -11.55 15.16
C CYS A 273 0.44 -11.98 16.65
N THR A 274 -0.70 -12.49 17.13
CA THR A 274 -0.77 -13.09 18.49
C THR A 274 0.04 -14.39 18.61
N ARG A 275 0.35 -15.02 17.47
CA ARG A 275 1.10 -16.28 17.44
C ARG A 275 2.59 -16.02 17.57
N PRO A 276 3.28 -16.66 18.56
CA PRO A 276 4.69 -16.40 18.82
C PRO A 276 5.63 -16.77 17.67
N GLU A 277 5.21 -17.68 16.80
CA GLU A 277 5.97 -18.09 15.63
C GLU A 277 5.93 -17.10 14.47
N VAL A 278 5.06 -16.06 14.53
CA VAL A 278 4.87 -15.06 13.48
C VAL A 278 5.51 -13.73 13.90
N PRO A 279 6.78 -13.48 13.54
CA PRO A 279 7.44 -12.22 13.81
C PRO A 279 6.87 -11.11 12.94
N LEU A 280 6.81 -9.91 13.50
CA LEU A 280 6.46 -8.68 12.80
C LEU A 280 7.64 -7.70 12.82
N VAL A 281 7.97 -7.15 11.67
CA VAL A 281 8.89 -6.01 11.52
C VAL A 281 8.12 -4.84 10.93
N LEU A 282 8.16 -3.69 11.59
CA LEU A 282 7.61 -2.42 11.10
C LEU A 282 8.74 -1.43 10.90
N ILE A 283 8.86 -0.87 9.71
CA ILE A 283 9.75 0.26 9.43
C ILE A 283 8.91 1.45 8.92
N THR A 284 9.08 2.61 9.53
CA THR A 284 8.33 3.81 9.17
C THR A 284 9.04 5.07 9.63
N LYS A 285 8.70 6.23 9.07
CA LYS A 285 9.23 7.50 9.55
C LYS A 285 8.67 7.84 10.94
N GLU A 286 7.39 7.54 11.18
CA GLU A 286 6.69 7.77 12.43
C GLU A 286 5.69 6.64 12.67
N ILE A 287 5.66 6.10 13.88
CA ILE A 287 4.72 5.06 14.27
C ILE A 287 3.42 5.72 14.69
N SER A 288 2.31 5.39 14.02
CA SER A 288 1.00 5.94 14.34
C SER A 288 0.55 5.57 15.76
N LEU A 289 -0.38 6.36 16.32
CA LEU A 289 -0.97 6.06 17.61
C LEU A 289 -1.66 4.68 17.63
N THR A 290 -2.30 4.31 16.53
CA THR A 290 -2.95 3.00 16.37
C THR A 290 -1.94 1.86 16.40
N ALA A 291 -0.83 2.00 15.65
CA ALA A 291 0.27 1.03 15.68
C ALA A 291 0.89 0.93 17.07
N HIS A 292 1.17 2.04 17.75
CA HIS A 292 1.67 2.03 19.12
C HIS A 292 0.74 1.30 20.09
N ARG A 293 -0.58 1.57 20.02
CA ARG A 293 -1.57 0.89 20.86
C ARG A 293 -1.56 -0.62 20.61
N PHE A 294 -1.49 -1.04 19.35
CA PHE A 294 -1.42 -2.45 19.00
C PHE A 294 -0.14 -3.11 19.54
N LEU A 295 1.02 -2.56 19.26
CA LEU A 295 2.31 -3.12 19.65
C LEU A 295 2.46 -3.20 21.19
N LYS A 296 2.02 -2.16 21.92
CA LYS A 296 2.06 -2.12 23.38
C LYS A 296 0.94 -2.90 24.07
N SER A 297 -0.06 -3.39 23.35
CA SER A 297 -1.19 -4.13 23.91
C SER A 297 -0.82 -5.52 24.46
N GLY A 298 0.39 -6.01 24.21
CA GLY A 298 0.81 -7.40 24.49
C GLY A 298 0.22 -8.46 23.56
N ARG A 299 -0.61 -8.04 22.59
CA ARG A 299 -1.23 -8.96 21.61
C ARG A 299 -0.27 -9.35 20.48
N CYS A 300 0.73 -8.52 20.17
CA CYS A 300 1.80 -8.86 19.26
C CYS A 300 2.95 -9.50 20.03
N SER A 301 3.08 -10.81 19.91
CA SER A 301 4.00 -11.60 20.76
C SER A 301 5.47 -11.36 20.41
N ARG A 302 5.78 -11.07 19.14
CA ARG A 302 7.15 -10.86 18.66
C ARG A 302 7.17 -9.76 17.62
N TYR A 303 7.72 -8.61 17.97
CA TYR A 303 7.86 -7.50 17.01
C TYR A 303 9.15 -6.72 17.20
N ILE A 304 9.58 -6.11 16.11
CA ILE A 304 10.52 -4.99 16.05
C ILE A 304 9.82 -3.88 15.28
N ALA A 305 9.77 -2.67 15.84
CA ALA A 305 9.27 -1.49 15.16
C ALA A 305 10.34 -0.40 15.18
N LEU A 306 10.63 0.17 14.02
CA LEU A 306 11.68 1.15 13.79
C LEU A 306 11.06 2.44 13.25
N GLU A 307 11.32 3.56 13.95
CA GLU A 307 10.93 4.89 13.48
C GLU A 307 12.12 5.85 13.47
N ALA A 308 11.96 6.99 12.82
CA ALA A 308 12.94 8.04 12.82
C ALA A 308 13.11 8.64 14.23
N SER A 309 14.35 8.79 14.67
CA SER A 309 14.69 9.61 15.84
C SER A 309 15.61 10.76 15.44
N HIS A 310 15.82 11.70 16.35
CA HIS A 310 16.71 12.84 16.12
C HIS A 310 18.15 12.40 15.80
N GLU A 311 18.59 11.29 16.37
CA GLU A 311 19.95 10.78 16.26
C GLU A 311 20.10 9.55 15.34
N GLY A 312 19.02 9.09 14.72
CA GLY A 312 19.05 7.90 13.85
C GLY A 312 17.74 7.14 13.81
N THR A 313 17.66 6.00 14.50
CA THR A 313 16.48 5.14 14.57
C THR A 313 16.09 4.90 16.02
N ARG A 314 14.80 5.03 16.34
CA ARG A 314 14.24 4.55 17.60
C ARG A 314 13.61 3.18 17.35
N MET A 315 14.06 2.20 18.12
CA MET A 315 13.61 0.81 18.04
C MET A 315 12.71 0.48 19.23
N TYR A 316 11.58 -0.15 18.95
CA TYR A 316 10.69 -0.75 19.93
C TYR A 316 10.60 -2.25 19.71
N SER A 317 10.45 -3.02 20.79
CA SER A 317 10.21 -4.45 20.74
C SER A 317 9.33 -4.88 21.91
N HIS A 318 8.92 -6.16 21.91
CA HIS A 318 8.22 -6.73 23.06
C HIS A 318 9.07 -6.74 24.35
N GLU A 319 10.41 -6.75 24.24
CA GLU A 319 11.34 -6.67 25.38
C GLU A 319 11.63 -5.22 25.80
N VAL A 320 11.55 -4.27 24.85
CA VAL A 320 11.83 -2.84 25.08
C VAL A 320 10.66 -2.02 24.52
N PRO A 321 9.48 -2.05 25.19
CA PRO A 321 8.28 -1.37 24.70
C PRO A 321 8.35 0.17 24.76
N ASP A 322 9.26 0.73 25.57
CA ASP A 322 9.47 2.18 25.66
C ASP A 322 10.48 2.71 24.65
N GLY A 323 11.12 1.80 23.91
CA GLY A 323 12.05 2.12 22.86
C GLY A 323 13.46 2.42 23.32
N VAL A 324 14.41 2.21 22.40
CA VAL A 324 15.82 2.54 22.57
C VAL A 324 16.33 3.19 21.29
N ASP A 325 17.18 4.21 21.43
CA ASP A 325 17.75 4.92 20.27
C ASP A 325 18.99 4.17 19.75
N LEU A 326 19.02 3.91 18.45
CA LEU A 326 20.14 3.39 17.69
C LEU A 326 20.77 4.58 16.97
N VAL A 327 21.84 5.12 17.57
CA VAL A 327 22.49 6.35 17.12
C VAL A 327 23.27 6.10 15.81
N GLY A 328 23.20 7.06 14.89
CA GLY A 328 23.99 7.09 13.66
C GLY A 328 23.42 6.34 12.47
N GLU A 329 22.39 5.50 12.66
CA GLU A 329 21.83 4.66 11.59
C GLU A 329 20.33 4.90 11.37
N SER A 330 19.94 5.03 10.11
CA SER A 330 18.55 5.30 9.73
C SER A 330 17.81 4.01 9.27
N TYR A 331 17.82 2.96 10.08
CA TYR A 331 17.21 1.66 9.76
C TYR A 331 15.67 1.71 9.57
N TRP A 332 15.03 2.80 9.96
CA TRP A 332 13.62 3.06 9.64
C TRP A 332 13.37 3.29 8.14
N ARG A 333 14.44 3.56 7.35
CA ARG A 333 14.40 3.71 5.90
C ARG A 333 14.74 2.38 5.24
N LEU A 334 13.98 1.99 4.23
CA LEU A 334 14.14 0.72 3.55
C LEU A 334 15.55 0.53 2.95
N ASP A 335 16.14 1.57 2.36
CA ASP A 335 17.49 1.51 1.78
C ASP A 335 18.56 1.17 2.83
N ARG A 336 18.42 1.66 4.06
CA ARG A 336 19.31 1.33 5.18
C ARG A 336 18.96 0.02 5.86
N PHE A 337 17.66 -0.28 5.98
CA PHE A 337 17.18 -1.55 6.52
C PHE A 337 17.74 -2.77 5.78
N LEU A 338 17.89 -2.68 4.46
CA LEU A 338 18.44 -3.75 3.63
C LEU A 338 19.86 -4.16 4.08
N SER A 339 20.66 -3.25 4.63
CA SER A 339 22.01 -3.56 5.10
C SER A 339 22.06 -4.52 6.29
N LEU A 340 20.93 -4.76 6.96
CA LEU A 340 20.86 -5.70 8.10
C LEU A 340 20.94 -7.18 7.66
N PHE A 341 20.71 -7.47 6.38
CA PHE A 341 20.65 -8.85 5.87
C PHE A 341 21.17 -9.01 4.42
N SER A 342 21.71 -7.95 3.80
CA SER A 342 22.35 -7.99 2.46
C SER A 342 23.80 -8.43 2.48
#